data_112663be2183d06058cdae226942bf49
#
_entry.id   112663be2183d06058cdae226942bf49
#
_cell.length_a   1.000
_cell.length_b   1.000
_cell.length_c   1.000
_cell.angle_alpha   90.00
_cell.angle_beta   90.00
_cell.angle_gamma   90.00
#
_symmetry.space_group_name_H-M   'P 1'
#
loop_
_entity.id
_entity.type
_entity.pdbx_description
1 polymer ?
#
loop_
_entity_poly.entity_id
_entity_poly.type
_entity_poly.pdbx_seq_one_letter_code
_entity_poly.pdbx_strand_id
1 'polypeptide(L)'
;VVELSTRMLDNVLDATHWPLPQQQAEAAAKRRIGLGFTGLGDALIMLRLRYDTADARAMATRISEAMRDRAYLASVELAKERGAFPLFNADLYLSGGNFASRLPAEIKEQIRKHGIRNSHLLSIAPTGTISLAFADNASNGIEPPFSWTYTRKKRMTDGTHKQYSVEDYAWRLYKYLGGDMARLPPYFVTALEISAQAHEEMVAAVAPYIDTSISKTVNVPEDYPYADFEDLYLAA
;
A
#
# COMPACT_ATOMS: atom_id res chain seq x y z
N VAL A 1 8.92 12.54 -1.24
CA VAL A 1 8.41 11.49 -2.13
C VAL A 1 6.89 11.57 -2.21
N VAL A 2 6.12 11.43 -1.10
CA VAL A 2 4.65 11.40 -1.07
C VAL A 2 4.02 12.59 -1.80
N GLU A 3 4.46 13.81 -1.53
CA GLU A 3 3.95 15.04 -2.14
C GLU A 3 4.11 15.04 -3.67
N LEU A 4 5.29 14.63 -4.16
CA LEU A 4 5.54 14.51 -5.60
C LEU A 4 4.70 13.43 -6.24
N SER A 5 4.52 12.29 -5.56
CA SER A 5 3.70 11.19 -6.06
C SER A 5 2.21 11.57 -6.12
N THR A 6 1.71 12.31 -5.13
CA THR A 6 0.33 12.83 -5.16
C THR A 6 0.13 13.76 -6.36
N ARG A 7 1.06 14.69 -6.62
CA ARG A 7 1.01 15.57 -7.79
C ARG A 7 1.10 14.79 -9.10
N MET A 8 1.99 13.80 -9.16
CA MET A 8 2.13 12.96 -10.35
C MET A 8 0.83 12.22 -10.67
N LEU A 9 0.20 11.60 -9.67
CA LEU A 9 -1.06 10.89 -9.86
C LEU A 9 -2.21 11.83 -10.23
N ASP A 10 -2.27 13.05 -9.67
CA ASP A 10 -3.24 14.06 -10.11
C ASP A 10 -3.04 14.45 -11.58
N ASN A 11 -1.78 14.62 -12.02
CA ASN A 11 -1.47 14.90 -13.42
C ASN A 11 -1.83 13.72 -14.35
N VAL A 12 -1.70 12.47 -13.89
CA VAL A 12 -2.09 11.28 -14.67
C VAL A 12 -3.58 11.30 -14.99
N LEU A 13 -4.45 11.79 -14.09
CA LEU A 13 -5.88 11.92 -14.38
C LEU A 13 -6.14 12.84 -15.58
N ASP A 14 -5.38 13.92 -15.71
CA ASP A 14 -5.50 14.88 -16.81
C ASP A 14 -4.88 14.36 -18.12
N ALA A 15 -3.80 13.57 -18.01
CA ALA A 15 -3.10 12.99 -19.16
C ALA A 15 -3.76 11.70 -19.70
N THR A 16 -4.69 11.10 -18.94
CA THR A 16 -5.32 9.84 -19.31
C THR A 16 -6.30 10.01 -20.44
N HIS A 17 -6.15 9.20 -21.49
CA HIS A 17 -7.17 9.06 -22.52
C HIS A 17 -8.25 8.08 -22.04
N TRP A 18 -9.43 8.63 -21.73
CA TRP A 18 -10.55 7.87 -21.21
C TRP A 18 -11.34 7.21 -22.36
N PRO A 19 -11.51 5.88 -22.36
CA PRO A 19 -12.21 5.20 -23.46
C PRO A 19 -13.72 5.47 -23.46
N LEU A 20 -14.31 5.83 -22.32
CA LEU A 20 -15.73 6.10 -22.18
C LEU A 20 -15.96 7.50 -21.59
N PRO A 21 -16.90 8.31 -22.15
CA PRO A 21 -17.23 9.64 -21.63
C PRO A 21 -17.69 9.63 -20.17
N GLN A 22 -18.38 8.58 -19.75
CA GLN A 22 -18.84 8.42 -18.36
C GLN A 22 -17.67 8.27 -17.38
N GLN A 23 -16.63 7.52 -17.77
CA GLN A 23 -15.41 7.38 -16.97
C GLN A 23 -14.67 8.70 -16.87
N GLN A 24 -14.57 9.43 -17.96
CA GLN A 24 -13.96 10.77 -17.97
C GLN A 24 -14.70 11.74 -17.05
N ALA A 25 -16.03 11.77 -17.14
CA ALA A 25 -16.86 12.64 -16.31
C ALA A 25 -16.70 12.31 -14.82
N GLU A 26 -16.71 11.02 -14.46
CA GLU A 26 -16.52 10.55 -13.07
C GLU A 26 -15.11 10.87 -12.55
N ALA A 27 -14.07 10.61 -13.34
CA ALA A 27 -12.70 10.93 -12.98
C ALA A 27 -12.49 12.43 -12.77
N ALA A 28 -13.03 13.27 -13.66
CA ALA A 28 -12.94 14.71 -13.55
C ALA A 28 -13.70 15.25 -12.33
N ALA A 29 -14.89 14.72 -12.04
CA ALA A 29 -15.76 15.19 -10.96
C ALA A 29 -15.18 14.91 -9.56
N LYS A 30 -14.49 13.78 -9.37
CA LYS A 30 -14.02 13.30 -8.05
C LYS A 30 -12.51 13.29 -7.91
N ARG A 31 -11.76 13.22 -8.99
CA ARG A 31 -10.29 13.19 -9.01
C ARG A 31 -9.69 12.21 -8.01
N ARG A 32 -10.21 10.97 -7.99
CA ARG A 32 -9.70 9.90 -7.12
C ARG A 32 -8.34 9.43 -7.59
N ILE A 33 -7.40 9.31 -6.66
CA ILE A 33 -6.10 8.65 -6.87
C ILE A 33 -5.92 7.56 -5.81
N GLY A 34 -4.93 6.70 -5.97
CA GLY A 34 -4.60 5.66 -5.01
C GLY A 34 -3.08 5.59 -4.85
N LEU A 35 -2.53 6.34 -3.91
CA LEU A 35 -1.13 6.27 -3.51
C LEU A 35 -0.98 5.22 -2.42
N GLY A 36 -0.01 4.33 -2.57
CA GLY A 36 0.35 3.31 -1.60
C GLY A 36 1.85 3.09 -1.57
N PHE A 37 2.25 2.05 -0.88
CA PHE A 37 3.64 1.60 -0.82
C PHE A 37 3.78 0.15 -1.32
N THR A 38 5.00 -0.22 -1.68
CA THR A 38 5.45 -1.60 -1.85
C THR A 38 6.68 -1.82 -0.97
N GLY A 39 6.97 -3.06 -0.62
CA GLY A 39 8.17 -3.40 0.14
C GLY A 39 8.06 -3.16 1.66
N LEU A 40 6.86 -3.17 2.25
CA LEU A 40 6.73 -3.04 3.70
C LEU A 40 7.47 -4.18 4.42
N GLY A 41 7.32 -5.43 3.97
CA GLY A 41 8.01 -6.57 4.55
C GLY A 41 9.52 -6.41 4.55
N ASP A 42 10.10 -6.01 3.43
CA ASP A 42 11.53 -5.75 3.30
C ASP A 42 12.00 -4.59 4.18
N ALA A 43 11.23 -3.51 4.23
CA ALA A 43 11.54 -2.37 5.09
C ALA A 43 11.60 -2.78 6.57
N LEU A 44 10.68 -3.63 7.02
CA LEU A 44 10.68 -4.16 8.38
C LEU A 44 11.92 -5.05 8.64
N ILE A 45 12.28 -5.94 7.69
CA ILE A 45 13.51 -6.75 7.78
C ILE A 45 14.75 -5.85 7.90
N MET A 46 14.85 -4.82 7.06
CA MET A 46 15.97 -3.87 7.09
C MET A 46 16.05 -3.09 8.40
N LEU A 47 14.91 -2.86 9.05
CA LEU A 47 14.80 -2.26 10.38
C LEU A 47 14.98 -3.27 11.52
N ARG A 48 15.22 -4.56 11.20
CA ARG A 48 15.33 -5.69 12.14
C ARG A 48 14.07 -5.92 12.96
N LEU A 49 12.91 -5.65 12.37
CA LEU A 49 11.59 -5.85 12.94
C LEU A 49 10.96 -7.10 12.30
N ARG A 50 10.60 -8.07 13.14
CA ARG A 50 9.88 -9.25 12.67
C ARG A 50 8.41 -8.85 12.37
N TYR A 51 7.90 -9.20 11.21
CA TYR A 51 6.62 -8.74 10.66
C TYR A 51 5.42 -8.96 11.61
N ASP A 52 5.35 -10.09 12.29
CA ASP A 52 4.26 -10.52 13.19
C ASP A 52 4.36 -9.96 14.62
N THR A 53 5.20 -8.95 14.86
CA THR A 53 5.38 -8.33 16.17
C THR A 53 4.64 -7.01 16.33
N ALA A 54 4.36 -6.64 17.58
CA ALA A 54 3.78 -5.34 17.90
C ALA A 54 4.65 -4.16 17.45
N ASP A 55 5.98 -4.29 17.51
CA ASP A 55 6.92 -3.25 17.08
C ASP A 55 6.85 -3.05 15.55
N ALA A 56 6.71 -4.14 14.79
CA ALA A 56 6.53 -4.06 13.34
C ALA A 56 5.21 -3.38 12.99
N ARG A 57 4.11 -3.72 13.65
CA ARG A 57 2.81 -3.04 13.47
C ARG A 57 2.88 -1.56 13.83
N ALA A 58 3.54 -1.21 14.94
CA ALA A 58 3.75 0.18 15.32
C ALA A 58 4.56 0.97 14.26
N MET A 59 5.57 0.33 13.66
CA MET A 59 6.33 0.95 12.56
C MET A 59 5.46 1.12 11.30
N ALA A 60 4.70 0.11 10.90
CA ALA A 60 3.78 0.18 9.77
C ALA A 60 2.71 1.28 9.97
N THR A 61 2.19 1.42 11.19
CA THR A 61 1.30 2.52 11.60
C THR A 61 1.96 3.88 11.36
N ARG A 62 3.18 4.08 11.85
CA ARG A 62 3.91 5.35 11.68
C ARG A 62 4.17 5.70 10.21
N ILE A 63 4.52 4.70 9.39
CA ILE A 63 4.72 4.87 7.94
C ILE A 63 3.41 5.31 7.29
N SER A 64 2.31 4.62 7.59
CA SER A 64 1.00 4.89 7.01
C SER A 64 0.42 6.24 7.45
N GLU A 65 0.60 6.60 8.72
CA GLU A 65 0.23 7.91 9.24
C GLU A 65 0.97 9.05 8.53
N ALA A 66 2.29 8.92 8.42
CA ALA A 66 3.10 9.91 7.71
C ALA A 66 2.72 10.03 6.22
N MET A 67 2.40 8.91 5.57
CA MET A 67 1.92 8.89 4.18
C MET A 67 0.57 9.59 4.06
N ARG A 68 -0.40 9.29 4.95
CA ARG A 68 -1.71 9.96 5.01
C ARG A 68 -1.56 11.47 5.13
N ASP A 69 -0.85 11.92 6.13
CA ASP A 69 -0.75 13.35 6.44
C ASP A 69 -0.10 14.12 5.28
N ARG A 70 0.99 13.59 4.73
CA ARG A 70 1.68 14.22 3.61
C ARG A 70 0.85 14.20 2.32
N ALA A 71 0.11 13.13 2.03
CA ALA A 71 -0.74 13.06 0.85
C ALA A 71 -1.90 14.05 0.93
N TYR A 72 -2.55 14.13 2.08
CA TYR A 72 -3.67 15.05 2.30
C TYR A 72 -3.23 16.52 2.22
N LEU A 73 -2.13 16.88 2.87
CA LEU A 73 -1.57 18.24 2.76
C LEU A 73 -1.14 18.57 1.32
N ALA A 74 -0.51 17.62 0.60
CA ALA A 74 -0.16 17.82 -0.80
C ALA A 74 -1.39 18.07 -1.68
N SER A 75 -2.48 17.35 -1.44
CA SER A 75 -3.74 17.55 -2.17
C SER A 75 -4.41 18.90 -1.84
N VAL A 76 -4.25 19.41 -0.61
CA VAL A 76 -4.65 20.77 -0.26
C VAL A 76 -3.80 21.81 -1.02
N GLU A 77 -2.49 21.62 -1.10
CA GLU A 77 -1.63 22.54 -1.88
C GLU A 77 -2.01 22.51 -3.37
N LEU A 78 -2.32 21.35 -3.91
CA LEU A 78 -2.85 21.25 -5.28
C LEU A 78 -4.20 21.96 -5.45
N ALA A 79 -5.06 21.93 -4.43
CA ALA A 79 -6.32 22.67 -4.46
C ALA A 79 -6.10 24.19 -4.46
N LYS A 80 -5.11 24.70 -3.76
CA LYS A 80 -4.72 26.11 -3.81
C LYS A 80 -4.26 26.54 -5.21
N GLU A 81 -3.56 25.66 -5.92
CA GLU A 81 -3.06 25.93 -7.28
C GLU A 81 -4.10 25.79 -8.38
N ARG A 82 -4.99 24.77 -8.26
CA ARG A 82 -5.83 24.28 -9.37
C ARG A 82 -7.32 24.18 -9.05
N GLY A 83 -7.70 24.54 -7.83
CA GLY A 83 -9.06 24.37 -7.31
C GLY A 83 -9.31 22.98 -6.71
N ALA A 84 -10.30 22.89 -5.84
CA ALA A 84 -10.77 21.63 -5.29
C ALA A 84 -11.42 20.73 -6.37
N PHE A 85 -11.61 19.43 -6.07
CA PHE A 85 -12.37 18.57 -6.98
C PHE A 85 -13.81 19.09 -7.13
N PRO A 86 -14.44 19.01 -8.32
CA PRO A 86 -15.71 19.68 -8.62
C PRO A 86 -16.87 19.37 -7.68
N LEU A 87 -16.96 18.14 -7.16
CA LEU A 87 -18.00 17.74 -6.23
C LEU A 87 -17.66 18.00 -4.74
N PHE A 88 -16.59 18.75 -4.47
CA PHE A 88 -16.17 19.03 -3.11
C PHE A 88 -17.21 19.88 -2.36
N ASN A 89 -17.60 19.41 -1.18
CA ASN A 89 -18.36 20.13 -0.18
C ASN A 89 -17.73 19.88 1.17
N ALA A 90 -17.22 20.92 1.82
CA ALA A 90 -16.44 20.79 3.05
C ALA A 90 -17.22 20.15 4.20
N ASP A 91 -18.50 20.51 4.35
CA ASP A 91 -19.32 20.00 5.44
C ASP A 91 -19.63 18.51 5.26
N LEU A 92 -19.96 18.09 4.06
CA LEU A 92 -20.18 16.68 3.74
C LEU A 92 -18.88 15.86 3.81
N TYR A 93 -17.79 16.44 3.31
CA TYR A 93 -16.49 15.74 3.25
C TYR A 93 -15.88 15.49 4.64
N LEU A 94 -16.06 16.44 5.57
CA LEU A 94 -15.46 16.39 6.91
C LEU A 94 -16.41 15.92 8.01
N SER A 95 -17.61 15.46 7.67
CA SER A 95 -18.64 15.04 8.63
C SER A 95 -18.98 13.54 8.52
N GLY A 96 -19.94 13.09 9.33
CA GLY A 96 -20.63 11.81 9.16
C GLY A 96 -19.83 10.55 9.47
N GLY A 97 -18.69 10.63 10.14
CA GLY A 97 -17.90 9.46 10.51
C GLY A 97 -17.11 8.83 9.36
N ASN A 98 -17.06 9.48 8.18
CA ASN A 98 -16.21 9.06 7.06
C ASN A 98 -14.72 9.20 7.39
N PHE A 99 -13.85 8.74 6.50
CA PHE A 99 -12.40 8.78 6.70
C PHE A 99 -11.90 10.20 6.99
N ALA A 100 -12.31 11.18 6.19
CA ALA A 100 -11.82 12.56 6.32
C ALA A 100 -12.24 13.23 7.64
N SER A 101 -13.34 12.80 8.26
CA SER A 101 -13.78 13.31 9.58
C SER A 101 -12.78 12.96 10.70
N ARG A 102 -11.98 11.89 10.51
CA ARG A 102 -11.00 11.39 11.47
C ARG A 102 -9.58 11.95 11.26
N LEU A 103 -9.38 12.77 10.24
CA LEU A 103 -8.09 13.43 9.98
C LEU A 103 -7.70 14.36 11.15
N PRO A 104 -6.39 14.61 11.36
CA PRO A 104 -5.91 15.61 12.30
C PRO A 104 -6.61 16.97 12.13
N ALA A 105 -6.84 17.66 13.24
CA ALA A 105 -7.58 18.93 13.25
C ALA A 105 -6.97 19.96 12.30
N GLU A 106 -5.63 20.04 12.27
CA GLU A 106 -4.87 20.96 11.40
C GLU A 106 -5.14 20.67 9.91
N ILE A 107 -5.17 19.40 9.51
CA ILE A 107 -5.45 19.02 8.13
C ILE A 107 -6.90 19.36 7.77
N LYS A 108 -7.85 19.08 8.66
CA LYS A 108 -9.28 19.42 8.46
C LYS A 108 -9.48 20.93 8.30
N GLU A 109 -8.75 21.74 9.07
CA GLU A 109 -8.79 23.19 8.95
C GLU A 109 -8.27 23.66 7.58
N GLN A 110 -7.15 23.11 7.13
CA GLN A 110 -6.61 23.42 5.80
C GLN A 110 -7.59 23.02 4.68
N ILE A 111 -8.25 21.87 4.80
CA ILE A 111 -9.27 21.42 3.85
C ILE A 111 -10.49 22.37 3.85
N ARG A 112 -10.97 22.81 5.01
CA ARG A 112 -12.07 23.79 5.08
C ARG A 112 -11.71 25.11 4.41
N LYS A 113 -10.51 25.57 4.62
CA LYS A 113 -10.05 26.89 4.13
C LYS A 113 -9.74 26.90 2.65
N HIS A 114 -9.16 25.84 2.13
CA HIS A 114 -8.58 25.82 0.78
C HIS A 114 -9.21 24.77 -0.15
N GLY A 115 -10.06 23.89 0.38
CA GLY A 115 -10.51 22.72 -0.34
C GLY A 115 -9.46 21.60 -0.40
N ILE A 116 -9.78 20.55 -1.13
CA ILE A 116 -8.89 19.43 -1.43
C ILE A 116 -9.02 19.04 -2.90
N ARG A 117 -7.91 18.75 -3.57
CA ARG A 117 -7.86 18.47 -5.01
C ARG A 117 -8.40 17.10 -5.38
N ASN A 118 -8.19 16.10 -4.54
CA ASN A 118 -8.52 14.70 -4.78
C ASN A 118 -9.49 14.20 -3.70
N SER A 119 -10.59 13.57 -4.08
CA SER A 119 -11.59 13.08 -3.12
C SER A 119 -11.10 11.90 -2.29
N HIS A 120 -10.26 11.05 -2.86
CA HIS A 120 -9.57 9.93 -2.21
C HIS A 120 -8.11 9.91 -2.68
N LEU A 121 -7.21 9.52 -1.80
CA LEU A 121 -5.77 9.64 -2.03
C LEU A 121 -5.00 8.34 -1.87
N LEU A 122 -5.44 7.42 -1.00
CA LEU A 122 -4.63 6.32 -0.51
C LEU A 122 -5.25 4.96 -0.80
N SER A 123 -4.44 4.05 -1.30
CA SER A 123 -4.77 2.63 -1.41
C SER A 123 -3.49 1.80 -1.40
N ILE A 124 -3.55 0.58 -0.87
CA ILE A 124 -2.42 -0.35 -0.94
C ILE A 124 -2.78 -1.48 -1.90
N ALA A 125 -2.20 -1.39 -3.10
CA ALA A 125 -2.38 -2.37 -4.16
C ALA A 125 -1.44 -3.58 -3.96
N PRO A 126 -1.69 -4.73 -4.63
CA PRO A 126 -0.82 -5.90 -4.55
C PRO A 126 0.61 -5.66 -5.05
N THR A 127 0.82 -4.76 -5.99
CA THR A 127 2.13 -4.32 -6.53
C THR A 127 3.05 -5.40 -7.10
N GLY A 128 2.55 -6.60 -7.43
CA GLY A 128 3.39 -7.71 -7.91
C GLY A 128 4.23 -7.37 -9.15
N THR A 129 3.64 -6.70 -10.15
CA THR A 129 4.37 -6.26 -11.35
C THR A 129 5.29 -5.07 -11.04
N ILE A 130 4.84 -4.13 -10.22
CA ILE A 130 5.62 -2.94 -9.84
C ILE A 130 6.84 -3.35 -9.04
N SER A 131 6.70 -4.28 -8.11
CA SER A 131 7.82 -4.84 -7.34
C SER A 131 8.92 -5.38 -8.25
N LEU A 132 8.56 -6.18 -9.23
CA LEU A 132 9.51 -6.79 -10.17
C LEU A 132 10.13 -5.80 -11.15
N ALA A 133 9.37 -4.82 -11.61
CA ALA A 133 9.79 -3.91 -12.68
C ALA A 133 10.55 -2.67 -12.16
N PHE A 134 10.21 -2.19 -10.98
CA PHE A 134 10.67 -0.89 -10.48
C PHE A 134 11.19 -0.90 -9.05
N ALA A 135 10.88 -1.93 -8.26
CA ALA A 135 11.25 -2.00 -6.85
C ALA A 135 12.24 -3.14 -6.55
N ASP A 136 12.98 -3.59 -7.57
CA ASP A 136 14.08 -4.55 -7.46
C ASP A 136 13.69 -5.83 -6.70
N ASN A 137 12.45 -6.30 -6.93
CA ASN A 137 11.82 -7.45 -6.31
C ASN A 137 11.67 -7.34 -4.77
N ALA A 138 11.36 -6.16 -4.26
CA ALA A 138 10.92 -5.99 -2.88
C ALA A 138 9.57 -6.68 -2.63
N SER A 139 9.23 -6.94 -1.38
CA SER A 139 7.96 -7.54 -0.99
C SER A 139 6.75 -6.74 -1.52
N ASN A 140 5.64 -7.42 -1.77
CA ASN A 140 4.48 -6.85 -2.46
C ASN A 140 3.58 -6.06 -1.50
N GLY A 141 3.36 -4.77 -1.77
CA GLY A 141 2.43 -3.94 -1.00
C GLY A 141 2.67 -4.03 0.51
N ILE A 142 1.64 -4.43 1.25
CA ILE A 142 1.68 -4.65 2.71
C ILE A 142 2.20 -6.05 3.09
N GLU A 143 2.41 -6.94 2.10
CA GLU A 143 2.78 -8.33 2.35
C GLU A 143 4.20 -8.48 2.91
N PRO A 144 4.45 -9.48 3.76
CA PRO A 144 5.81 -9.94 3.98
C PRO A 144 6.33 -10.66 2.73
N PRO A 145 7.66 -10.86 2.58
CA PRO A 145 8.20 -11.66 1.49
C PRO A 145 7.54 -13.04 1.43
N PHE A 146 7.17 -13.48 0.23
CA PHE A 146 6.58 -14.80 0.06
C PHE A 146 7.64 -15.91 0.06
N SER A 147 8.79 -15.62 -0.55
CA SER A 147 9.93 -16.53 -0.60
C SER A 147 11.21 -15.72 -0.83
N TRP A 148 12.32 -16.16 -0.24
CA TRP A 148 13.61 -15.50 -0.41
C TRP A 148 14.18 -15.65 -1.82
N THR A 149 13.94 -16.81 -2.43
CA THR A 149 14.36 -17.12 -3.80
C THR A 149 13.29 -17.94 -4.51
N TYR A 150 13.07 -17.66 -5.79
CA TYR A 150 12.15 -18.46 -6.61
C TYR A 150 12.52 -18.39 -8.09
N THR A 151 12.02 -19.35 -8.86
CA THR A 151 12.18 -19.38 -10.31
C THR A 151 10.95 -18.83 -11.00
N ARG A 152 11.13 -17.77 -11.78
CA ARG A 152 10.07 -17.20 -12.62
C ARG A 152 10.20 -17.71 -14.06
N LYS A 153 9.11 -18.26 -14.58
CA LYS A 153 8.99 -18.62 -15.99
C LYS A 153 8.34 -17.47 -16.76
N LYS A 154 9.05 -16.92 -17.74
CA LYS A 154 8.53 -15.86 -18.62
C LYS A 154 8.30 -16.43 -20.01
N ARG A 155 7.10 -16.23 -20.56
CA ARG A 155 6.84 -16.52 -21.98
C ARG A 155 7.50 -15.45 -22.84
N MET A 156 8.29 -15.87 -23.81
CA MET A 156 8.95 -15.00 -24.77
C MET A 156 8.06 -14.76 -25.98
N THR A 157 8.43 -13.77 -26.81
CA THR A 157 7.67 -13.40 -28.02
C THR A 157 7.61 -14.52 -29.08
N ASP A 158 8.60 -15.41 -29.07
CA ASP A 158 8.68 -16.59 -29.93
C ASP A 158 7.88 -17.80 -29.40
N GLY A 159 7.15 -17.63 -28.29
CA GLY A 159 6.36 -18.69 -27.64
C GLY A 159 7.15 -19.58 -26.69
N THR A 160 8.47 -19.50 -26.65
CA THR A 160 9.30 -20.26 -25.71
C THR A 160 9.16 -19.73 -24.28
N HIS A 161 9.65 -20.49 -23.29
CA HIS A 161 9.69 -20.07 -21.89
C HIS A 161 11.13 -19.95 -21.43
N LYS A 162 11.48 -18.78 -20.88
CA LYS A 162 12.75 -18.56 -20.21
C LYS A 162 12.56 -18.53 -18.70
N GLN A 163 13.48 -19.18 -17.99
CA GLN A 163 13.48 -19.20 -16.52
C GLN A 163 14.49 -18.17 -16.00
N TYR A 164 14.08 -17.47 -14.95
CA TYR A 164 14.90 -16.51 -14.23
C TYR A 164 14.88 -16.86 -12.75
N SER A 165 16.05 -16.93 -12.12
CA SER A 165 16.14 -16.94 -10.66
C SER A 165 15.90 -15.53 -10.17
N VAL A 166 15.02 -15.39 -9.20
CA VAL A 166 14.64 -14.10 -8.59
C VAL A 166 14.90 -14.20 -7.10
N GLU A 167 15.52 -13.19 -6.55
CA GLU A 167 15.85 -13.08 -5.13
C GLU A 167 15.10 -11.90 -4.53
N ASP A 168 14.58 -12.06 -3.32
CA ASP A 168 13.99 -10.99 -2.53
C ASP A 168 15.01 -9.88 -2.25
N TYR A 169 14.56 -8.63 -2.22
CA TYR A 169 15.47 -7.48 -2.07
C TYR A 169 16.19 -7.47 -0.73
N ALA A 170 15.46 -7.60 0.39
CA ALA A 170 16.07 -7.56 1.72
C ALA A 170 17.01 -8.75 1.95
N TRP A 171 16.65 -9.94 1.44
CA TRP A 171 17.47 -11.13 1.50
C TRP A 171 18.80 -10.94 0.70
N ARG A 172 18.72 -10.40 -0.50
CA ARG A 172 19.89 -10.11 -1.34
C ARG A 172 20.77 -9.02 -0.72
N LEU A 173 20.16 -7.96 -0.16
CA LEU A 173 20.89 -6.92 0.54
C LEU A 173 21.65 -7.47 1.75
N TYR A 174 20.99 -8.31 2.56
CA TYR A 174 21.62 -8.96 3.71
C TYR A 174 22.81 -9.82 3.31
N LYS A 175 22.66 -10.60 2.23
CA LYS A 175 23.75 -11.39 1.63
C LYS A 175 24.91 -10.49 1.17
N TYR A 176 24.59 -9.40 0.48
CA TYR A 176 25.61 -8.44 0.00
C TYR A 176 26.39 -7.79 1.15
N LEU A 177 25.75 -7.54 2.27
CA LEU A 177 26.37 -6.98 3.49
C LEU A 177 27.17 -8.01 4.30
N GLY A 178 27.30 -9.24 3.81
CA GLY A 178 28.06 -10.30 4.48
C GLY A 178 27.30 -11.04 5.58
N GLY A 179 25.97 -11.00 5.55
CA GLY A 179 25.13 -11.73 6.50
C GLY A 179 25.27 -13.25 6.39
N ASP A 180 25.05 -13.96 7.50
CA ASP A 180 25.07 -15.41 7.56
C ASP A 180 23.83 -16.00 6.88
N MET A 181 24.00 -16.43 5.61
CA MET A 181 22.92 -17.01 4.82
C MET A 181 22.51 -18.42 5.25
N ALA A 182 23.34 -19.10 6.03
CA ALA A 182 23.00 -20.42 6.59
C ALA A 182 22.11 -20.31 7.84
N ARG A 183 22.13 -19.14 8.49
CA ARG A 183 21.34 -18.88 9.70
C ARG A 183 20.81 -17.46 9.67
N LEU A 184 19.68 -17.27 9.01
CA LEU A 184 19.01 -15.97 8.95
C LEU A 184 18.55 -15.53 10.36
N PRO A 185 18.64 -14.22 10.66
CA PRO A 185 18.10 -13.68 11.92
C PRO A 185 16.58 -13.88 12.04
N PRO A 186 16.02 -13.90 13.26
CA PRO A 186 14.59 -14.17 13.51
C PRO A 186 13.61 -13.18 12.83
N TYR A 187 14.08 -12.00 12.43
CA TYR A 187 13.26 -11.04 11.73
C TYR A 187 13.10 -11.31 10.22
N PHE A 188 13.82 -12.29 9.68
CA PHE A 188 13.55 -12.85 8.36
C PHE A 188 12.43 -13.89 8.49
N VAL A 189 11.24 -13.49 8.09
CA VAL A 189 10.03 -14.35 8.12
C VAL A 189 9.27 -14.17 6.80
N THR A 190 8.82 -15.28 6.24
CA THR A 190 8.00 -15.31 5.02
C THR A 190 6.50 -15.31 5.36
N ALA A 191 5.67 -15.03 4.35
CA ALA A 191 4.23 -15.04 4.50
C ALA A 191 3.65 -16.38 4.96
N LEU A 192 4.34 -17.49 4.68
CA LEU A 192 3.91 -18.84 5.04
C LEU A 192 4.31 -19.25 6.48
N GLU A 193 5.16 -18.46 7.11
CA GLU A 193 5.68 -18.75 8.47
C GLU A 193 4.95 -17.97 9.57
N ILE A 194 4.00 -17.13 9.20
CA ILE A 194 3.20 -16.33 10.14
C ILE A 194 1.75 -16.79 10.15
N SER A 195 1.06 -16.58 11.27
CA SER A 195 -0.35 -16.96 11.42
C SER A 195 -1.28 -16.05 10.58
N ALA A 196 -2.47 -16.56 10.25
CA ALA A 196 -3.54 -15.79 9.64
C ALA A 196 -3.86 -14.53 10.46
N GLN A 197 -3.98 -14.66 11.76
CA GLN A 197 -4.19 -13.55 12.67
C GLN A 197 -3.11 -12.47 12.57
N ALA A 198 -1.83 -12.83 12.45
CA ALA A 198 -0.75 -11.85 12.29
C ALA A 198 -0.86 -11.05 10.98
N HIS A 199 -1.36 -11.68 9.91
CA HIS A 199 -1.70 -11.00 8.67
C HIS A 199 -2.81 -9.97 8.86
N GLU A 200 -3.87 -10.31 9.59
CA GLU A 200 -5.00 -9.42 9.89
C GLU A 200 -4.59 -8.26 10.79
N GLU A 201 -3.86 -8.54 11.86
CA GLU A 201 -3.38 -7.52 12.79
C GLU A 201 -2.52 -6.44 12.11
N MET A 202 -1.75 -6.82 11.08
CA MET A 202 -0.99 -5.86 10.29
C MET A 202 -1.92 -4.97 9.45
N VAL A 203 -2.95 -5.54 8.83
CA VAL A 203 -3.97 -4.78 8.10
C VAL A 203 -4.71 -3.85 9.05
N ALA A 204 -5.18 -4.36 10.19
CA ALA A 204 -5.89 -3.58 11.21
C ALA A 204 -5.07 -2.38 11.72
N ALA A 205 -3.73 -2.54 11.83
CA ALA A 205 -2.84 -1.47 12.23
C ALA A 205 -2.70 -0.36 11.17
N VAL A 206 -2.82 -0.69 9.90
CA VAL A 206 -2.61 0.22 8.75
C VAL A 206 -3.93 0.82 8.24
N ALA A 207 -5.02 0.06 8.27
CA ALA A 207 -6.32 0.44 7.70
C ALA A 207 -6.86 1.80 8.18
N PRO A 208 -6.70 2.24 9.45
CA PRO A 208 -7.14 3.55 9.90
C PRO A 208 -6.53 4.74 9.13
N TYR A 209 -5.44 4.50 8.40
CA TYR A 209 -4.69 5.52 7.66
C TYR A 209 -4.87 5.45 6.15
N ILE A 210 -5.68 4.53 5.64
CA ILE A 210 -5.94 4.33 4.21
C ILE A 210 -7.41 4.64 3.93
N ASP A 211 -7.67 5.54 3.00
CA ASP A 211 -9.01 6.06 2.74
C ASP A 211 -9.83 5.24 1.74
N THR A 212 -9.22 4.29 1.04
CA THR A 212 -9.94 3.38 0.14
C THR A 212 -9.77 1.94 0.57
N SER A 213 -8.83 1.20 0.04
CA SER A 213 -8.69 -0.23 0.31
C SER A 213 -7.24 -0.70 0.40
N ILE A 214 -7.07 -1.82 1.09
CA ILE A 214 -5.81 -2.54 1.20
C ILE A 214 -6.03 -3.92 0.59
N SER A 215 -5.17 -4.32 -0.36
CA SER A 215 -5.12 -5.69 -0.84
C SER A 215 -4.24 -6.51 0.09
N LYS A 216 -4.78 -7.61 0.59
CA LYS A 216 -4.08 -8.52 1.49
C LYS A 216 -4.36 -9.97 1.13
N THR A 217 -3.31 -10.78 1.11
CA THR A 217 -3.42 -12.24 1.01
C THR A 217 -3.19 -12.85 2.38
N VAL A 218 -4.12 -13.68 2.82
CA VAL A 218 -3.97 -14.50 4.02
C VAL A 218 -3.78 -15.94 3.58
N ASN A 219 -2.65 -16.54 3.93
CA ASN A 219 -2.35 -17.93 3.59
C ASN A 219 -2.76 -18.83 4.76
N VAL A 220 -3.54 -19.84 4.47
CA VAL A 220 -3.99 -20.83 5.45
C VAL A 220 -3.64 -22.25 4.95
N PRO A 221 -3.41 -23.22 5.85
CA PRO A 221 -3.25 -24.63 5.48
C PRO A 221 -4.45 -25.18 4.70
N GLU A 222 -4.23 -26.24 3.90
CA GLU A 222 -5.30 -26.89 3.13
C GLU A 222 -6.40 -27.46 4.04
N ASP A 223 -6.02 -27.92 5.22
CA ASP A 223 -6.90 -28.50 6.24
C ASP A 223 -7.38 -27.47 7.29
N TYR A 224 -7.31 -26.17 6.97
CA TYR A 224 -7.74 -25.12 7.89
C TYR A 224 -9.21 -25.28 8.27
N PRO A 225 -9.56 -25.29 9.60
CA PRO A 225 -10.93 -25.50 10.02
C PRO A 225 -11.88 -24.44 9.49
N TYR A 226 -13.07 -24.85 9.04
CA TYR A 226 -14.07 -23.94 8.48
C TYR A 226 -14.52 -22.86 9.49
N ALA A 227 -14.67 -23.22 10.77
CA ALA A 227 -15.02 -22.27 11.82
C ALA A 227 -13.97 -21.16 11.94
N ASP A 228 -12.68 -21.54 11.94
CA ASP A 228 -11.57 -20.58 12.03
C ASP A 228 -11.50 -19.69 10.77
N PHE A 229 -11.88 -20.24 9.60
CA PHE A 229 -11.99 -19.47 8.36
C PHE A 229 -13.15 -18.46 8.40
N GLU A 230 -14.29 -18.83 8.99
CA GLU A 230 -15.42 -17.93 9.19
C GLU A 230 -15.04 -16.78 10.14
N ASP A 231 -14.38 -17.10 11.25
CA ASP A 231 -13.89 -16.10 12.22
C ASP A 231 -12.88 -15.15 11.60
N LEU A 232 -12.02 -15.64 10.71
CA LEU A 232 -11.06 -14.82 9.93
C LEU A 232 -11.79 -13.75 9.10
N TYR A 233 -12.90 -14.11 8.45
CA TYR A 233 -13.70 -13.17 7.67
C TYR A 233 -14.47 -12.16 8.52
N LEU A 234 -14.87 -12.54 9.73
CA LEU A 234 -15.58 -11.64 10.63
C LEU A 234 -14.63 -10.66 11.35
N ALA A 235 -13.36 -11.03 11.47
CA ALA A 235 -12.35 -10.18 12.10
C ALA A 235 -11.74 -9.13 11.14
N ALA A 236 -11.80 -9.40 9.83
CA ALA A 236 -11.26 -8.53 8.78
C ALA A 236 -12.22 -7.38 8.42
#